data_e16545c1218c3c30589878df811397a4
#
_entry.id   e16545c1218c3c30589878df811397a4
#
_cell.length_a   1.000
_cell.length_b   1.000
_cell.length_c   1.000
_cell.angle_alpha   90.00
_cell.angle_beta   90.00
_cell.angle_gamma   90.00
#
_symmetry.space_group_name_H-M   'P 1'
#
loop_
_entity.id
_entity.type
_entity.pdbx_description
1 polymer ?
#
loop_
_entity_poly.entity_id
_entity_poly.type
_entity_poly.pdbx_seq_one_letter_code
_entity_poly.pdbx_strand_id
1 'polypeptide(L)'
;MLVSWMTTNKCNLKCVHCYQDAEEATDKELSGEEGKKMIDEIARAGFKVMIFSGGEPLMRPDIYELVAHAASRGLRPVFGPNGTLITPEVAVRLKEAGACAMGISVDSPDAVNHDRFRGFEHAYDLTMAGIEACKQAGLPFQLPTTGVAWNRAEVSGNTVMAVVIGLTAQHFFL
;
A
#
# COMPACT_ATOMS: atom_id res chain seq x y z
N MET A 1 16.78 -1.04 -10.24
CA MET A 1 15.75 -2.11 -10.38
C MET A 1 14.87 -2.08 -9.13
N LEU A 2 13.59 -2.42 -9.27
CA LEU A 2 12.63 -2.57 -8.18
C LEU A 2 12.10 -4.02 -8.13
N VAL A 3 11.65 -4.45 -6.96
CA VAL A 3 10.95 -5.72 -6.73
C VAL A 3 9.70 -5.45 -5.91
N SER A 4 8.62 -6.17 -6.20
CA SER A 4 7.40 -6.18 -5.40
C SER A 4 7.24 -7.54 -4.74
N TRP A 5 6.97 -7.54 -3.44
CA TRP A 5 6.71 -8.74 -2.67
C TRP A 5 5.28 -8.71 -2.13
N MET A 6 4.54 -9.76 -2.46
CA MET A 6 3.24 -10.07 -1.86
C MET A 6 3.49 -10.69 -0.49
N THR A 7 3.47 -9.87 0.55
CA THR A 7 3.93 -10.26 1.89
C THR A 7 2.97 -11.19 2.62
N THR A 8 1.69 -11.09 2.30
CA THR A 8 0.61 -11.94 2.83
C THR A 8 -0.56 -11.99 1.86
N ASN A 9 -1.34 -13.05 1.90
CA ASN A 9 -2.64 -13.14 1.21
C ASN A 9 -3.78 -12.58 2.09
N LYS A 10 -3.51 -12.32 3.36
CA LYS A 10 -4.53 -11.79 4.26
C LYS A 10 -4.92 -10.36 3.88
N CYS A 11 -6.22 -10.09 3.82
CA CYS A 11 -6.76 -8.77 3.52
C CYS A 11 -8.04 -8.51 4.31
N ASN A 12 -8.23 -7.26 4.70
CA ASN A 12 -9.45 -6.81 5.37
C ASN A 12 -10.52 -6.29 4.39
N LEU A 13 -10.22 -6.22 3.09
CA LEU A 13 -11.14 -5.81 2.03
C LEU A 13 -11.45 -6.95 1.07
N LYS A 14 -12.58 -6.84 0.35
CA LYS A 14 -13.01 -7.78 -0.70
C LYS A 14 -13.24 -7.04 -2.03
N CYS A 15 -12.17 -6.45 -2.55
CA CYS A 15 -12.24 -5.64 -3.76
C CYS A 15 -12.70 -6.46 -4.97
N VAL A 16 -13.65 -5.92 -5.73
CA VAL A 16 -14.20 -6.62 -6.92
C VAL A 16 -13.19 -6.83 -8.05
N HIS A 17 -12.07 -6.10 -8.03
CA HIS A 17 -10.98 -6.19 -9.01
C HIS A 17 -9.74 -6.91 -8.45
N CYS A 18 -9.85 -7.57 -7.29
CA CYS A 18 -8.69 -8.20 -6.66
C CYS A 18 -8.16 -9.33 -7.53
N TYR A 19 -6.96 -9.15 -8.09
CA TYR A 19 -6.32 -10.17 -8.93
C TYR A 19 -5.68 -11.31 -8.12
N GLN A 20 -5.62 -11.18 -6.78
CA GLN A 20 -5.06 -12.17 -5.88
C GLN A 20 -6.12 -13.01 -5.16
N ASP A 21 -7.40 -12.65 -5.27
CA ASP A 21 -8.46 -13.21 -4.44
C ASP A 21 -8.06 -13.28 -2.95
N ALA A 22 -7.51 -12.15 -2.46
CA ALA A 22 -6.95 -12.05 -1.13
C ALA A 22 -8.03 -12.20 -0.06
N GLU A 23 -7.84 -13.14 0.87
CA GLU A 23 -8.77 -13.40 1.98
C GLU A 23 -8.03 -13.65 3.29
N GLU A 24 -7.47 -14.84 3.47
CA GLU A 24 -6.75 -15.25 4.67
C GLU A 24 -5.28 -15.57 4.35
N ALA A 25 -4.44 -15.47 5.37
CA ALA A 25 -3.05 -15.90 5.27
C ALA A 25 -2.94 -17.38 4.90
N THR A 26 -1.94 -17.73 4.13
CA THR A 26 -1.71 -19.12 3.71
C THR A 26 -0.46 -19.70 4.36
N ASP A 27 -0.42 -21.04 4.47
CA ASP A 27 0.75 -21.79 4.94
C ASP A 27 1.96 -21.74 3.98
N LYS A 28 1.77 -21.13 2.81
CA LYS A 28 2.82 -20.92 1.80
C LYS A 28 3.52 -19.55 1.91
N GLU A 29 3.11 -18.72 2.84
CA GLU A 29 3.76 -17.42 3.07
C GLU A 29 5.13 -17.62 3.71
N LEU A 30 6.12 -16.85 3.28
CA LEU A 30 7.44 -16.89 3.91
C LEU A 30 7.32 -16.46 5.38
N SER A 31 7.96 -17.20 6.26
CA SER A 31 8.19 -16.78 7.64
C SER A 31 9.03 -15.49 7.69
N GLY A 32 9.07 -14.82 8.85
CA GLY A 32 9.88 -13.63 9.01
C GLY A 32 11.36 -13.85 8.71
N GLU A 33 11.92 -14.99 9.13
CA GLU A 33 13.32 -15.33 8.87
C GLU A 33 13.59 -15.65 7.38
N GLU A 34 12.67 -16.33 6.71
CA GLU A 34 12.78 -16.55 5.26
C GLU A 34 12.63 -15.24 4.48
N GLY A 35 11.70 -14.37 4.91
CA GLY A 35 11.54 -13.02 4.36
C GLY A 35 12.80 -12.18 4.49
N LYS A 36 13.46 -12.18 5.65
CA LYS A 36 14.74 -11.50 5.86
C LYS A 36 15.85 -12.05 4.94
N LYS A 37 15.95 -13.37 4.81
CA LYS A 37 16.91 -14.00 3.87
C LYS A 37 16.65 -13.59 2.42
N MET A 38 15.39 -13.59 1.98
CA MET A 38 15.00 -13.13 0.66
C MET A 38 15.38 -11.65 0.45
N ILE A 39 15.14 -10.78 1.43
CA ILE A 39 15.53 -9.37 1.40
C ILE A 39 17.06 -9.23 1.23
N ASP A 40 17.84 -10.03 1.92
CA ASP A 40 19.31 -10.04 1.81
C ASP A 40 19.77 -10.40 0.38
N GLU A 41 19.12 -11.41 -0.24
CA GLU A 41 19.40 -11.80 -1.63
C GLU A 41 19.05 -10.69 -2.62
N ILE A 42 17.88 -10.06 -2.44
CA ILE A 42 17.41 -8.94 -3.27
C ILE A 42 18.41 -7.77 -3.19
N ALA A 43 18.86 -7.42 -2.00
CA ALA A 43 19.84 -6.36 -1.81
C ALA A 43 21.19 -6.70 -2.46
N ARG A 44 21.69 -7.94 -2.30
CA ARG A 44 22.90 -8.45 -2.95
C ARG A 44 22.81 -8.45 -4.48
N ALA A 45 21.64 -8.72 -5.03
CA ALA A 45 21.37 -8.66 -6.46
C ALA A 45 21.34 -7.22 -7.03
N GLY A 46 21.49 -6.20 -6.17
CA GLY A 46 21.61 -4.80 -6.59
C GLY A 46 20.27 -4.07 -6.80
N PHE A 47 19.16 -4.64 -6.35
CA PHE A 47 17.89 -3.92 -6.32
C PHE A 47 17.99 -2.70 -5.39
N LYS A 48 17.18 -1.68 -5.66
CA LYS A 48 17.18 -0.42 -4.89
C LYS A 48 15.85 -0.12 -4.22
N VAL A 49 14.76 -0.60 -4.79
CA VAL A 49 13.41 -0.35 -4.28
C VAL A 49 12.72 -1.70 -4.03
N MET A 50 12.14 -1.83 -2.86
CA MET A 50 11.33 -2.99 -2.49
C MET A 50 9.92 -2.52 -2.12
N ILE A 51 8.92 -3.03 -2.85
CA ILE A 51 7.52 -2.73 -2.61
C ILE A 51 6.93 -3.84 -1.75
N PHE A 52 6.44 -3.48 -0.58
CA PHE A 52 5.69 -4.35 0.32
C PHE A 52 4.21 -4.22 -0.02
N SER A 53 3.64 -5.26 -0.59
CA SER A 53 2.26 -5.37 -1.03
C SER A 53 1.67 -6.71 -0.57
N GLY A 54 0.59 -7.16 -1.19
CA GLY A 54 -0.05 -8.43 -0.87
C GLY A 54 -1.56 -8.32 -0.94
N GLY A 55 -2.26 -9.00 -0.06
CA GLY A 55 -3.61 -8.64 0.30
C GLY A 55 -3.58 -7.27 0.95
N GLU A 56 -3.37 -7.21 2.27
CA GLU A 56 -3.05 -5.96 2.95
C GLU A 56 -1.76 -6.15 3.76
N PRO A 57 -0.65 -5.49 3.40
CA PRO A 57 0.64 -5.71 4.06
C PRO A 57 0.63 -5.36 5.55
N LEU A 58 -0.22 -4.44 5.99
CA LEU A 58 -0.34 -4.09 7.42
C LEU A 58 -1.02 -5.18 8.26
N MET A 59 -1.63 -6.19 7.65
CA MET A 59 -2.17 -7.36 8.35
C MET A 59 -1.09 -8.42 8.64
N ARG A 60 0.11 -8.26 8.12
CA ARG A 60 1.22 -9.13 8.43
C ARG A 60 1.87 -8.71 9.77
N PRO A 61 1.97 -9.60 10.79
CA PRO A 61 2.34 -9.20 12.14
C PRO A 61 3.79 -8.71 12.28
N ASP A 62 4.72 -9.26 11.48
CA ASP A 62 6.16 -8.93 11.50
C ASP A 62 6.56 -7.88 10.45
N ILE A 63 5.59 -7.18 9.84
CA ILE A 63 5.82 -6.27 8.71
C ILE A 63 6.84 -5.16 9.05
N TYR A 64 6.77 -4.57 10.23
CA TYR A 64 7.68 -3.49 10.63
C TYR A 64 9.13 -3.97 10.74
N GLU A 65 9.35 -5.21 11.22
CA GLU A 65 10.68 -5.81 11.29
C GLU A 65 11.25 -6.07 9.90
N LEU A 66 10.43 -6.55 8.97
CA LEU A 66 10.83 -6.80 7.58
C LEU A 66 11.18 -5.50 6.87
N VAL A 67 10.43 -4.42 7.11
CA VAL A 67 10.73 -3.08 6.57
C VAL A 67 12.05 -2.55 7.12
N ALA A 68 12.24 -2.62 8.43
CA ALA A 68 13.48 -2.19 9.07
C ALA A 68 14.69 -2.98 8.55
N HIS A 69 14.51 -4.30 8.36
CA HIS A 69 15.54 -5.14 7.78
C HIS A 69 15.89 -4.70 6.35
N ALA A 70 14.88 -4.47 5.50
CA ALA A 70 15.10 -3.99 4.13
C ALA A 70 15.83 -2.64 4.09
N ALA A 71 15.42 -1.68 4.94
CA ALA A 71 16.09 -0.40 5.08
C ALA A 71 17.56 -0.55 5.52
N SER A 72 17.84 -1.44 6.49
CA SER A 72 19.21 -1.73 6.97
C SER A 72 20.12 -2.32 5.89
N ARG A 73 19.53 -2.95 4.85
CA ARG A 73 20.25 -3.50 3.69
C ARG A 73 20.43 -2.50 2.55
N GLY A 74 20.03 -1.23 2.75
CA GLY A 74 20.17 -0.16 1.76
C GLY A 74 19.09 -0.20 0.67
N LEU A 75 18.02 -0.98 0.85
CA LEU A 75 16.83 -0.90 0.03
C LEU A 75 15.98 0.31 0.44
N ARG A 76 15.16 0.78 -0.46
CA ARG A 76 14.12 1.79 -0.19
C ARG A 76 12.77 1.09 -0.08
N PRO A 77 12.26 0.86 1.15
CA PRO A 77 10.96 0.23 1.34
C PRO A 77 9.84 1.18 0.90
N VAL A 78 8.93 0.67 0.07
CA VAL A 78 7.72 1.35 -0.37
C VAL A 78 6.53 0.45 -0.03
N PHE A 79 5.43 1.02 0.42
CA PHE A 79 4.22 0.27 0.73
C PHE A 79 3.13 0.46 -0.31
N GLY A 80 2.38 -0.62 -0.59
CA GLY A 80 1.17 -0.59 -1.41
C GLY A 80 -0.06 -1.04 -0.61
N PRO A 81 -0.49 -0.28 0.41
CA PRO A 81 -1.65 -0.63 1.23
C PRO A 81 -2.95 -0.17 0.60
N ASN A 82 -4.07 -0.72 1.09
CA ASN A 82 -5.40 -0.19 0.78
C ASN A 82 -5.73 1.12 1.52
N GLY A 83 -4.97 1.46 2.56
CA GLY A 83 -5.08 2.70 3.31
C GLY A 83 -5.95 2.63 4.57
N THR A 84 -6.85 1.67 4.67
CA THR A 84 -7.88 1.62 5.74
C THR A 84 -7.33 1.30 7.14
N LEU A 85 -6.12 0.74 7.21
CA LEU A 85 -5.46 0.38 8.49
C LEU A 85 -4.38 1.38 8.91
N ILE A 86 -4.22 2.48 8.21
CA ILE A 86 -3.21 3.49 8.53
C ILE A 86 -3.77 4.44 9.59
N THR A 87 -3.39 4.23 10.83
CA THR A 87 -3.60 5.21 11.92
C THR A 87 -2.39 6.15 12.04
N PRO A 88 -2.48 7.26 12.81
CA PRO A 88 -1.32 8.11 13.10
C PRO A 88 -0.13 7.33 13.67
N GLU A 89 -0.39 6.38 14.58
CA GLU A 89 0.63 5.52 15.18
C GLU A 89 1.27 4.58 14.14
N VAL A 90 0.45 4.01 13.24
CA VAL A 90 0.92 3.14 12.15
C VAL A 90 1.81 3.94 11.19
N ALA A 91 1.42 5.14 10.81
CA ALA A 91 2.19 6.00 9.91
C ALA A 91 3.57 6.36 10.51
N VAL A 92 3.60 6.72 11.80
CA VAL A 92 4.85 7.00 12.53
C VAL A 92 5.73 5.75 12.57
N ARG A 93 5.19 4.59 13.00
CA ARG A 93 5.95 3.33 13.07
C ARG A 93 6.52 2.89 11.73
N LEU A 94 5.76 3.04 10.64
CA LEU A 94 6.26 2.74 9.29
C LEU A 94 7.44 3.63 8.92
N LYS A 95 7.34 4.93 9.20
CA LYS A 95 8.44 5.87 8.95
C LYS A 95 9.67 5.54 9.77
N GLU A 96 9.52 5.26 11.06
CA GLU A 96 10.59 4.85 11.96
C GLU A 96 11.25 3.53 11.53
N ALA A 97 10.46 2.59 11.00
CA ALA A 97 10.98 1.35 10.42
C ALA A 97 11.73 1.58 9.09
N GLY A 98 11.68 2.78 8.50
CA GLY A 98 12.40 3.13 7.30
C GLY A 98 11.58 3.09 6.01
N ALA A 99 10.25 3.05 6.09
CA ALA A 99 9.39 3.21 4.91
C ALA A 99 9.66 4.58 4.26
N CYS A 100 9.92 4.57 2.95
CA CYS A 100 10.29 5.76 2.18
C CYS A 100 9.08 6.43 1.51
N ALA A 101 8.07 5.65 1.17
CA ALA A 101 6.85 6.14 0.51
C ALA A 101 5.72 5.13 0.61
N MET A 102 4.49 5.61 0.39
CA MET A 102 3.27 4.83 0.34
C MET A 102 2.60 4.97 -1.03
N GLY A 103 2.04 3.87 -1.56
CA GLY A 103 1.10 3.90 -2.69
C GLY A 103 -0.29 3.56 -2.16
N ILE A 104 -1.06 4.56 -1.73
CA ILE A 104 -2.37 4.35 -1.11
C ILE A 104 -3.45 4.34 -2.19
N SER A 105 -4.16 3.23 -2.30
CA SER A 105 -5.08 2.99 -3.41
C SER A 105 -6.39 3.78 -3.28
N VAL A 106 -6.67 4.67 -4.26
CA VAL A 106 -7.93 5.42 -4.35
C VAL A 106 -8.47 5.33 -5.78
N ASP A 107 -9.64 4.69 -5.96
CA ASP A 107 -10.18 4.42 -7.30
C ASP A 107 -11.31 5.36 -7.72
N SER A 108 -11.92 6.09 -6.78
CA SER A 108 -12.96 7.06 -7.03
C SER A 108 -12.86 8.24 -6.05
N PRO A 109 -13.18 9.47 -6.46
CA PRO A 109 -13.34 10.61 -5.56
C PRO A 109 -14.72 10.59 -4.85
N ASP A 110 -15.63 9.75 -5.31
CA ASP A 110 -16.94 9.50 -4.70
C ASP A 110 -16.83 8.33 -3.71
N ALA A 111 -17.22 8.57 -2.46
CA ALA A 111 -17.12 7.59 -1.38
C ALA A 111 -17.90 6.30 -1.66
N VAL A 112 -19.14 6.44 -2.18
CA VAL A 112 -20.02 5.29 -2.45
C VAL A 112 -19.42 4.39 -3.54
N ASN A 113 -18.88 5.01 -4.60
CA ASN A 113 -18.24 4.29 -5.69
C ASN A 113 -16.94 3.62 -5.24
N HIS A 114 -16.14 4.30 -4.42
CA HIS A 114 -14.91 3.74 -3.85
C HIS A 114 -15.23 2.53 -2.96
N ASP A 115 -16.15 2.68 -2.00
CA ASP A 115 -16.55 1.62 -1.08
C ASP A 115 -17.09 0.39 -1.81
N ARG A 116 -17.94 0.61 -2.81
CA ARG A 116 -18.47 -0.46 -3.65
C ARG A 116 -17.35 -1.22 -4.38
N PHE A 117 -16.35 -0.51 -4.89
CA PHE A 117 -15.24 -1.13 -5.62
C PHE A 117 -14.27 -1.88 -4.69
N ARG A 118 -14.11 -1.36 -3.46
CA ARG A 118 -13.29 -1.99 -2.42
C ARG A 118 -14.02 -3.10 -1.66
N GLY A 119 -15.35 -3.23 -1.86
CA GLY A 119 -16.17 -4.25 -1.20
C GLY A 119 -16.24 -4.08 0.32
N PHE A 120 -16.16 -2.84 0.81
CA PHE A 120 -16.16 -2.52 2.22
C PHE A 120 -16.75 -1.12 2.45
N GLU A 121 -17.81 -1.05 3.26
CA GLU A 121 -18.45 0.21 3.67
C GLU A 121 -17.49 1.05 4.51
N HIS A 122 -17.41 2.36 4.25
CA HIS A 122 -16.47 3.30 4.85
C HIS A 122 -14.99 3.12 4.45
N ALA A 123 -14.69 2.32 3.43
CA ALA A 123 -13.30 2.21 2.93
C ALA A 123 -12.73 3.57 2.54
N TYR A 124 -13.54 4.43 1.92
CA TYR A 124 -13.13 5.78 1.51
C TYR A 124 -12.72 6.64 2.70
N ASP A 125 -13.58 6.75 3.71
CA ASP A 125 -13.32 7.58 4.89
C ASP A 125 -12.08 7.12 5.65
N LEU A 126 -11.93 5.80 5.82
CA LEU A 126 -10.75 5.21 6.46
C LEU A 126 -9.48 5.46 5.65
N THR A 127 -9.55 5.34 4.32
CA THR A 127 -8.41 5.61 3.44
C THR A 127 -8.02 7.09 3.48
N MET A 128 -8.99 8.01 3.49
CA MET A 128 -8.72 9.45 3.64
C MET A 128 -8.08 9.77 5.00
N ALA A 129 -8.56 9.15 6.07
CA ALA A 129 -7.93 9.28 7.40
C ALA A 129 -6.48 8.75 7.39
N GLY A 130 -6.22 7.64 6.71
CA GLY A 130 -4.88 7.09 6.54
C GLY A 130 -3.94 8.02 5.74
N ILE A 131 -4.45 8.66 4.70
CA ILE A 131 -3.71 9.68 3.94
C ILE A 131 -3.32 10.86 4.84
N GLU A 132 -4.27 11.34 5.64
CA GLU A 132 -4.00 12.45 6.56
C GLU A 132 -2.98 12.04 7.64
N ALA A 133 -3.04 10.82 8.15
CA ALA A 133 -2.05 10.28 9.08
C ALA A 133 -0.64 10.24 8.45
N CYS A 134 -0.51 9.84 7.18
CA CYS A 134 0.76 9.89 6.46
C CYS A 134 1.30 11.32 6.32
N LYS A 135 0.43 12.30 6.01
CA LYS A 135 0.80 13.72 5.94
C LYS A 135 1.33 14.22 7.27
N GLN A 136 0.62 13.96 8.35
CA GLN A 136 1.02 14.37 9.70
C GLN A 136 2.34 13.74 10.15
N ALA A 137 2.58 12.47 9.81
CA ALA A 137 3.84 11.80 10.06
C ALA A 137 4.98 12.29 9.13
N GLY A 138 4.67 13.03 8.06
CA GLY A 138 5.63 13.40 7.03
C GLY A 138 6.17 12.16 6.28
N LEU A 139 5.30 11.17 6.04
CA LEU A 139 5.57 9.98 5.24
C LEU A 139 5.04 10.23 3.82
N PRO A 140 5.91 10.32 2.81
CA PRO A 140 5.50 10.60 1.43
C PRO A 140 4.54 9.55 0.90
N PHE A 141 3.58 9.95 0.08
CA PHE A 141 2.64 9.03 -0.53
C PHE A 141 2.25 9.46 -1.95
N GLN A 142 1.69 8.51 -2.70
CA GLN A 142 1.06 8.70 -4.00
C GLN A 142 -0.27 7.94 -4.00
N LEU A 143 -1.17 8.29 -4.93
CA LEU A 143 -2.45 7.63 -5.08
C LEU A 143 -2.50 6.82 -6.39
N PRO A 144 -2.22 5.51 -6.34
CA PRO A 144 -2.52 4.64 -7.45
C PRO A 144 -4.05 4.48 -7.61
N THR A 145 -4.52 4.58 -8.84
CA THR A 145 -5.91 4.37 -9.24
C THR A 145 -5.98 3.26 -10.28
N THR A 146 -6.82 2.25 -10.05
CA THR A 146 -7.11 1.23 -11.06
C THR A 146 -8.18 1.74 -12.00
N GLY A 147 -7.80 2.01 -13.26
CA GLY A 147 -8.71 2.46 -14.30
C GLY A 147 -9.50 1.29 -14.89
N VAL A 148 -10.82 1.35 -14.81
CA VAL A 148 -11.75 0.37 -15.38
C VAL A 148 -12.90 1.09 -16.08
N ALA A 149 -13.70 0.36 -16.87
CA ALA A 149 -14.73 0.97 -17.70
C ALA A 149 -15.72 1.86 -16.92
N TRP A 150 -16.09 1.48 -15.72
CA TRP A 150 -17.08 2.21 -14.93
C TRP A 150 -16.54 3.49 -14.29
N ASN A 151 -15.26 3.54 -13.87
CA ASN A 151 -14.67 4.74 -13.24
C ASN A 151 -13.93 5.65 -14.23
N ARG A 152 -13.98 5.35 -15.51
CA ARG A 152 -13.30 6.13 -16.56
C ARG A 152 -13.64 7.62 -16.51
N ALA A 153 -14.89 7.97 -16.24
CA ALA A 153 -15.33 9.36 -16.14
C ALA A 153 -14.82 10.07 -14.85
N GLU A 154 -14.39 9.31 -13.84
CA GLU A 154 -13.94 9.81 -12.55
C GLU A 154 -12.42 10.05 -12.47
N VAL A 155 -11.67 9.58 -13.46
CA VAL A 155 -10.20 9.71 -13.50
C VAL A 155 -9.74 11.16 -13.33
N SER A 156 -10.43 12.10 -13.99
CA SER A 156 -10.14 13.54 -13.84
C SER A 156 -10.43 14.04 -12.42
N GLY A 157 -11.50 13.54 -11.79
CA GLY A 157 -11.85 13.85 -10.40
C GLY A 157 -10.80 13.35 -9.42
N ASN A 158 -10.28 12.13 -9.61
CA ASN A 158 -9.17 11.60 -8.83
C ASN A 158 -7.91 12.47 -8.95
N THR A 159 -7.62 12.96 -10.14
CA THR A 159 -6.47 13.87 -10.36
C THR A 159 -6.66 15.19 -9.61
N VAL A 160 -7.85 15.79 -9.66
CA VAL A 160 -8.16 17.01 -8.91
C VAL A 160 -8.04 16.77 -7.41
N MET A 161 -8.59 15.66 -6.91
CA MET A 161 -8.48 15.28 -5.51
C MET A 161 -7.00 15.12 -5.09
N ALA A 162 -6.18 14.45 -5.91
CA ALA A 162 -4.75 14.29 -5.64
C ALA A 162 -4.04 15.63 -5.47
N VAL A 163 -4.36 16.61 -6.32
CA VAL A 163 -3.82 17.97 -6.22
C VAL A 163 -4.30 18.67 -4.94
N VAL A 164 -5.60 18.56 -4.61
CA VAL A 164 -6.20 19.19 -3.41
C VAL A 164 -5.55 18.67 -2.13
N ILE A 165 -5.25 17.38 -2.05
CA ILE A 165 -4.56 16.80 -0.90
C ILE A 165 -3.04 17.01 -0.89
N GLY A 166 -2.51 17.74 -1.88
CA GLY A 166 -1.10 18.18 -1.92
C GLY A 166 -0.14 17.18 -2.54
N LEU A 167 -0.63 16.31 -3.44
CA LEU A 167 0.24 15.40 -4.18
C LEU A 167 0.87 16.06 -5.40
N THR A 168 2.11 15.66 -5.68
CA THR A 168 2.85 16.07 -6.88
C THR A 168 2.82 15.02 -8.00
N ALA A 169 2.35 13.80 -7.71
CA ALA A 169 2.26 12.71 -8.68
C ALA A 169 1.09 11.76 -8.36
N GLN A 170 0.43 11.29 -9.41
CA GLN A 170 -0.60 10.26 -9.36
C GLN A 170 -0.28 9.19 -10.41
N HIS A 171 -0.56 7.92 -10.08
CA HIS A 171 -0.35 6.79 -10.97
C HIS A 171 -1.68 6.14 -11.33
N PHE A 172 -1.87 5.86 -12.62
CA PHE A 172 -3.01 5.11 -13.13
C PHE A 172 -2.55 3.74 -13.61
N PHE A 173 -3.27 2.71 -13.21
CA PHE A 173 -3.15 1.36 -13.76
C PHE A 173 -4.36 1.11 -14.67
N LEU A 174 -4.11 0.75 -15.92
CA LEU A 174 -5.12 0.46 -16.94
C LEU A 174 -5.19 -1.04 -17.20
#